data_9d12b63e8585b23cd7b839414a378d7e
#
_entry.id   9d12b63e8585b23cd7b839414a378d7e
#
_cell.length_a   1.000
_cell.length_b   1.000
_cell.length_c   1.000
_cell.angle_alpha   90.00
_cell.angle_beta   90.00
_cell.angle_gamma   90.00
#
_symmetry.space_group_name_H-M   'P 1'
#
loop_
_entity.id
_entity.type
_entity.pdbx_description
1 polymer ?
#
loop_
_entity_poly.entity_id
_entity_poly.type
_entity_poly.pdbx_seq_one_letter_code
_entity_poly.pdbx_strand_id
1 'polypeptide(L)' 'MTRDTDRRTDPAAVAVLLAAEAAVLEGRIGMLRREIDEVDARIHAVSEKIKRSPA' A
#
# COMPACT_ATOMS: atom_id res chain seq x y z
N MET A 1 12.14 36.70 -15.58
CA MET A 1 12.38 35.55 -15.69
C MET A 1 11.88 34.59 -14.75
N THR A 2 11.71 33.60 -15.10
CA THR A 2 10.84 32.68 -14.57
C THR A 2 11.61 31.58 -13.92
N ARG A 3 12.51 31.93 -13.05
CA ARG A 3 13.24 30.97 -12.32
C ARG A 3 12.38 30.06 -11.50
N ASP A 4 11.31 30.60 -10.94
CA ASP A 4 10.40 29.77 -10.16
C ASP A 4 9.69 28.76 -11.05
N THR A 5 9.37 29.19 -12.25
CA THR A 5 8.76 28.27 -13.18
C THR A 5 9.70 27.16 -13.55
N ASP A 6 10.96 27.51 -13.76
CA ASP A 6 11.96 26.51 -14.10
C ASP A 6 12.10 25.49 -12.98
N ARG A 7 12.01 25.94 -11.74
CA ARG A 7 12.10 25.05 -10.62
C ARG A 7 10.95 24.07 -10.59
N ARG A 8 9.77 24.54 -10.91
CA ARG A 8 8.61 23.68 -10.92
C ARG A 8 8.70 22.59 -11.96
N THR A 9 9.36 22.90 -13.03
CA THR A 9 9.45 21.95 -14.13
C THR A 9 10.77 21.23 -14.16
N ASP A 10 11.57 21.39 -13.12
CA ASP A 10 12.85 20.70 -13.02
C ASP A 10 12.61 19.20 -12.95
N PRO A 11 13.06 18.44 -13.93
CA PRO A 11 12.82 16.99 -13.94
C PRO A 11 13.38 16.31 -12.72
N ALA A 12 14.49 16.78 -12.19
CA ALA A 12 15.08 16.15 -11.01
C ALA A 12 14.18 16.32 -9.80
N ALA A 13 13.61 17.51 -9.62
CA ALA A 13 12.73 17.77 -8.50
C ALA A 13 11.44 16.95 -8.63
N VAL A 14 10.90 16.87 -9.84
CA VAL A 14 9.71 16.09 -10.09
C VAL A 14 9.98 14.62 -9.81
N ALA A 15 11.14 14.14 -10.22
CA ALA A 15 11.49 12.74 -10.01
C ALA A 15 11.57 12.41 -8.52
N VAL A 16 12.10 13.32 -7.72
CA VAL A 16 12.18 13.10 -6.28
C VAL A 16 10.79 13.03 -5.66
N LEU A 17 9.91 13.94 -6.08
CA LEU A 17 8.54 13.93 -5.57
C LEU A 17 7.81 12.66 -5.95
N LEU A 18 7.97 12.22 -7.18
CA LEU A 18 7.32 10.99 -7.63
C LEU A 18 7.86 9.78 -6.90
N ALA A 19 9.17 9.75 -6.65
CA ALA A 19 9.76 8.64 -5.93
C ALA A 19 9.22 8.58 -4.50
N ALA A 20 9.07 9.74 -3.85
CA ALA A 20 8.52 9.78 -2.51
C ALA A 20 7.07 9.30 -2.50
N GLU A 21 6.31 9.72 -3.48
CA GLU A 21 4.92 9.30 -3.60
C GLU A 21 4.84 7.80 -3.79
N ALA A 22 5.69 7.27 -4.67
CA ALA A 22 5.69 5.83 -4.92
C ALA A 22 6.03 5.05 -3.66
N ALA A 23 6.98 5.55 -2.87
CA ALA A 23 7.35 4.87 -1.64
C ALA A 23 6.18 4.82 -0.65
N VAL A 24 5.44 5.92 -0.55
CA VAL A 24 4.28 5.96 0.33
C VAL A 24 3.23 4.96 -0.14
N LEU A 25 2.97 4.94 -1.44
CA LEU A 25 1.98 4.02 -1.98
C LEU A 25 2.39 2.56 -1.79
N GLU A 26 3.67 2.27 -1.98
CA GLU A 26 4.15 0.93 -1.76
C GLU A 26 4.01 0.50 -0.31
N GLY A 27 4.25 1.44 0.61
CA GLY A 27 4.04 1.15 2.01
C GLY A 27 2.60 0.81 2.32
N ARG A 28 1.67 1.53 1.72
CA ARG A 28 0.25 1.27 1.91
C ARG A 28 -0.14 -0.09 1.33
N ILE A 29 0.39 -0.41 0.17
CA ILE A 29 0.12 -1.71 -0.42
C ILE A 29 0.60 -2.82 0.51
N GLY A 30 1.79 -2.66 1.10
CA GLY A 30 2.31 -3.64 2.02
C GLY A 30 1.42 -3.83 3.24
N MET A 31 0.92 -2.72 3.78
CA MET A 31 0.01 -2.79 4.92
C MET A 31 -1.29 -3.47 4.56
N LEU A 32 -1.84 -3.13 3.40
CA LEU A 32 -3.08 -3.73 2.96
C LEU A 32 -2.92 -5.23 2.73
N ARG A 33 -1.79 -5.65 2.18
CA ARG A 33 -1.53 -7.06 1.99
C ARG A 33 -1.49 -7.81 3.31
N ARG A 34 -0.88 -7.20 4.33
CA ARG A 34 -0.84 -7.83 5.65
C ARG A 34 -2.23 -7.93 6.23
N GLU A 35 -3.05 -6.89 6.04
CA GLU A 35 -4.41 -6.94 6.54
C GLU A 35 -5.23 -8.01 5.85
N ILE A 36 -5.04 -8.15 4.55
CA ILE A 36 -5.72 -9.20 3.81
C ILE A 36 -5.31 -10.56 4.33
N ASP A 37 -4.02 -10.76 4.56
CA ASP A 37 -3.53 -12.03 5.08
C ASP A 37 -4.14 -12.35 6.44
N GLU A 38 -4.28 -11.33 7.29
CA GLU A 38 -4.88 -11.53 8.60
C GLU A 38 -6.35 -11.90 8.49
N VAL A 39 -7.07 -11.24 7.60
CA VAL A 39 -8.48 -11.55 7.40
C VAL A 39 -8.61 -12.96 6.84
N ASP A 40 -7.78 -13.31 5.87
CA ASP A 40 -7.81 -14.65 5.30
C ASP A 40 -7.56 -15.70 6.37
N ALA A 41 -6.61 -15.44 7.26
CA ALA A 41 -6.32 -16.37 8.34
C ALA A 41 -7.52 -16.55 9.25
N ARG A 42 -8.22 -15.47 9.54
CA ARG A 42 -9.42 -15.56 10.37
C ARG A 42 -10.52 -16.33 9.67
N ILE A 43 -10.71 -16.06 8.41
CA ILE A 43 -11.71 -16.77 7.63
C ILE A 43 -11.40 -18.26 7.64
N HIS A 44 -10.15 -18.58 7.45
CA HIS A 44 -9.74 -19.99 7.45
C HIS A 44 -10.00 -20.62 8.80
N ALA A 45 -9.65 -19.93 9.87
CA ALA A 45 -9.85 -20.45 11.23
C ALA A 45 -11.31 -20.68 11.53
N VAL A 46 -12.16 -19.73 11.11
CA VAL A 46 -13.60 -19.88 11.33
C VAL A 46 -14.15 -21.04 10.50
N SER A 47 -13.69 -21.15 9.27
CA SER A 47 -14.14 -22.24 8.40
C SER A 47 -13.78 -23.60 8.99
N GLU A 48 -12.57 -23.70 9.53
CA GLU A 48 -12.14 -24.95 10.14
C GLU A 48 -12.98 -25.28 11.37
N LYS A 49 -13.31 -24.26 12.13
CA LYS A 49 -14.14 -24.44 13.31
C LYS A 49 -15.53 -24.94 12.93
N ILE A 50 -16.09 -24.36 11.91
CA ILE A 50 -17.41 -24.77 11.44
C ILE A 50 -17.39 -26.22 10.97
N LYS A 51 -16.34 -26.59 10.26
CA LYS A 51 -16.21 -27.96 9.79
C LYS A 51 -16.11 -28.96 10.91
N ARG A 52 -15.46 -28.58 11.99
CA ARG A 52 -15.29 -29.49 13.12
C ARG A 52 -16.47 -29.54 14.04
N SER A 53 -17.31 -28.57 13.96
CA SER A 53 -18.44 -28.45 14.85
C SER A 53 -19.56 -29.34 14.31
N PRO A 54 -19.89 -30.40 14.95
CA PRO A 54 -21.00 -31.25 14.49
C PRO A 54 -22.24 -30.47 14.80
N ALA A 55 -23.03 -30.26 13.91
CA ALA A 55 -24.16 -29.44 14.12
C ALA A 55 -25.19 -29.91 15.06
#